data_128f1ab7804d38f48558f7bfeb0b2be8
#
_entry.id   128f1ab7804d38f48558f7bfeb0b2be8
#
_cell.length_a   1.000
_cell.length_b   1.000
_cell.length_c   1.000
_cell.angle_alpha   90.00
_cell.angle_beta   90.00
_cell.angle_gamma   90.00
#
_symmetry.space_group_name_H-M   'P 1'
#
loop_
_entity.id
_entity.type
_entity.pdbx_description
1 polymer ?
#
loop_
_entity_poly.entity_id
_entity_poly.type
_entity_poly.pdbx_seq_one_letter_code
_entity_poly.pdbx_strand_id
1 'polypeptide(L)'
;MSSNYADNVKYVYSNGLFSGATSVIEQPTDKPLMFYKAVYPYSSDLRNEFSFAVGSDQSNSSSYTMSDLMTADTEATTEVTPHLVFSHKLSNIIINLKYEEKPGGSEQMFFNNVLVEAKANINENTFTAFGTTKTVIASGNGNNSFKVILPPQAIAEKVTLITLKVGSKTFTFFPESDFIWKSGMQYTYDVTVSKAGIISFTSSINPWETDN
;
A
#
# COMPACT_ATOMS: atom_id res chain seq x y z
N MET A 1 -3.05 -24.03 23.07
CA MET A 1 -3.35 -23.11 21.97
C MET A 1 -4.70 -23.53 21.42
N SER A 2 -5.70 -22.66 21.39
CA SER A 2 -6.97 -22.97 20.71
C SER A 2 -6.66 -23.00 19.20
N SER A 3 -7.01 -24.09 18.52
CA SER A 3 -6.94 -24.14 17.06
C SER A 3 -8.00 -23.20 16.48
N ASN A 4 -7.67 -22.49 15.39
CA ASN A 4 -8.66 -21.74 14.63
C ASN A 4 -9.75 -22.69 14.14
N TYR A 5 -11.00 -22.25 14.13
CA TYR A 5 -12.11 -23.02 13.56
C TYR A 5 -11.96 -23.20 12.04
N ALA A 6 -11.52 -22.15 11.37
CA ALA A 6 -11.12 -22.17 9.97
C ALA A 6 -9.82 -21.39 9.81
N ASP A 7 -8.96 -21.80 8.89
CA ASP A 7 -7.67 -21.17 8.68
C ASP A 7 -7.44 -20.93 7.19
N ASN A 8 -7.06 -19.68 6.86
CA ASN A 8 -6.67 -19.21 5.54
C ASN A 8 -7.64 -19.61 4.39
N VAL A 9 -8.92 -19.44 4.59
CA VAL A 9 -9.94 -19.70 3.57
C VAL A 9 -9.99 -18.54 2.60
N LYS A 10 -9.83 -18.84 1.28
CA LYS A 10 -9.86 -17.84 0.23
C LYS A 10 -11.29 -17.39 -0.09
N TYR A 11 -11.50 -16.09 -0.04
CA TYR A 11 -12.72 -15.43 -0.52
C TYR A 11 -12.40 -14.54 -1.73
N VAL A 12 -13.38 -14.40 -2.61
CA VAL A 12 -13.31 -13.52 -3.79
C VAL A 12 -14.42 -12.49 -3.68
N TYR A 13 -14.07 -11.22 -3.87
CA TYR A 13 -15.02 -10.12 -3.90
C TYR A 13 -15.60 -9.96 -5.30
N SER A 14 -16.92 -9.94 -5.38
CA SER A 14 -17.67 -9.69 -6.63
C SER A 14 -19.05 -9.14 -6.31
N ASN A 15 -19.47 -8.12 -7.04
CA ASN A 15 -20.82 -7.53 -6.92
C ASN A 15 -21.21 -7.11 -5.49
N GLY A 16 -20.27 -6.53 -4.75
CA GLY A 16 -20.54 -6.06 -3.38
C GLY A 16 -20.45 -7.13 -2.28
N LEU A 17 -20.16 -8.37 -2.63
CA LEU A 17 -20.13 -9.50 -1.71
C LEU A 17 -18.85 -10.31 -1.81
N PHE A 18 -18.41 -10.87 -0.69
CA PHE A 18 -17.37 -11.89 -0.64
C PHE A 18 -17.99 -13.27 -0.72
N SER A 19 -17.46 -14.12 -1.60
CA SER A 19 -17.84 -15.53 -1.73
C SER A 19 -16.61 -16.42 -1.58
N GLY A 20 -16.76 -17.58 -0.93
CA GLY A 20 -15.68 -18.57 -0.82
C GLY A 20 -15.29 -19.11 -2.20
N ALA A 21 -13.99 -19.13 -2.51
CA ALA A 21 -13.51 -19.61 -3.81
C ALA A 21 -13.64 -21.14 -3.95
N THR A 22 -13.42 -21.89 -2.87
CA THR A 22 -13.49 -23.37 -2.82
C THR A 22 -14.30 -23.89 -1.64
N SER A 23 -14.41 -23.12 -0.57
CA SER A 23 -15.14 -23.43 0.65
C SER A 23 -15.66 -22.14 1.27
N VAL A 24 -16.62 -22.27 2.15
CA VAL A 24 -17.14 -21.16 2.96
C VAL A 24 -16.89 -21.46 4.43
N ILE A 25 -16.75 -20.43 5.24
CA ILE A 25 -16.71 -20.55 6.69
C ILE A 25 -18.17 -20.52 7.17
N GLU A 26 -18.64 -21.67 7.63
CA GLU A 26 -19.96 -21.77 8.26
C GLU A 26 -19.80 -21.52 9.76
N GLN A 27 -20.64 -20.66 10.31
CA GLN A 27 -20.64 -20.43 11.75
C GLN A 27 -21.28 -21.61 12.48
N PRO A 28 -20.56 -22.27 13.43
CA PRO A 28 -21.13 -23.37 14.19
C PRO A 28 -22.32 -22.92 15.02
N THR A 29 -23.37 -23.73 15.07
CA THR A 29 -24.58 -23.41 15.85
C THR A 29 -24.37 -23.45 17.37
N ASP A 30 -23.31 -24.12 17.81
CA ASP A 30 -22.91 -24.22 19.23
C ASP A 30 -21.94 -23.07 19.65
N LYS A 31 -21.57 -22.18 18.73
CA LYS A 31 -20.70 -21.04 18.97
C LYS A 31 -21.47 -19.74 18.77
N PRO A 32 -21.96 -19.14 19.85
CA PRO A 32 -22.79 -17.92 19.72
C PRO A 32 -22.04 -16.70 19.22
N LEU A 33 -20.69 -16.69 19.34
CA LEU A 33 -19.83 -15.61 18.90
C LEU A 33 -18.58 -16.17 18.23
N MET A 34 -18.25 -15.63 17.07
CA MET A 34 -17.04 -15.94 16.32
C MET A 34 -16.25 -14.67 16.03
N PHE A 35 -14.92 -14.80 16.04
CA PHE A 35 -13.99 -13.73 15.65
C PHE A 35 -13.42 -14.05 14.28
N TYR A 36 -13.54 -13.08 13.38
CA TYR A 36 -13.05 -13.18 12.01
C TYR A 36 -11.89 -12.22 11.80
N LYS A 37 -10.83 -12.72 11.15
CA LYS A 37 -9.74 -11.91 10.65
C LYS A 37 -9.60 -12.15 9.16
N ALA A 38 -9.39 -11.09 8.39
CA ALA A 38 -9.18 -11.16 6.97
C ALA A 38 -7.92 -10.37 6.57
N VAL A 39 -7.27 -10.82 5.52
CA VAL A 39 -6.08 -10.17 4.94
C VAL A 39 -6.25 -10.10 3.43
N TYR A 40 -5.93 -8.98 2.84
CA TYR A 40 -5.82 -8.76 1.40
C TYR A 40 -4.41 -8.24 1.08
N PRO A 41 -3.78 -8.67 -0.03
CA PRO A 41 -4.22 -9.73 -0.94
C PRO A 41 -4.12 -11.13 -0.31
N TYR A 42 -4.89 -12.09 -0.86
CA TYR A 42 -4.82 -13.47 -0.42
C TYR A 42 -3.46 -14.09 -0.76
N SER A 43 -2.91 -14.85 0.20
CA SER A 43 -1.75 -15.71 0.00
C SER A 43 -2.01 -17.09 0.63
N SER A 44 -1.64 -18.17 -0.05
CA SER A 44 -1.73 -19.54 0.49
C SER A 44 -0.84 -19.76 1.71
N ASP A 45 0.21 -18.95 1.84
CA ASP A 45 1.21 -19.07 2.91
C ASP A 45 0.94 -18.13 4.08
N LEU A 46 -0.26 -17.52 4.12
CA LEU A 46 -0.65 -16.61 5.18
C LEU A 46 -0.60 -17.29 6.54
N ARG A 47 0.02 -16.63 7.50
CA ARG A 47 0.08 -17.00 8.93
C ARG A 47 -0.14 -15.74 9.75
N ASN A 48 -0.18 -15.87 11.09
CA ASN A 48 -0.24 -14.68 11.96
C ASN A 48 0.95 -13.74 11.76
N GLU A 49 2.11 -14.31 11.46
CA GLU A 49 3.31 -13.60 11.04
C GLU A 49 3.69 -14.05 9.63
N PHE A 50 3.93 -13.11 8.73
CA PHE A 50 4.33 -13.37 7.36
C PHE A 50 5.16 -12.23 6.80
N SER A 51 5.86 -12.49 5.70
CA SER A 51 6.52 -11.46 4.89
C SER A 51 5.63 -11.08 3.73
N PHE A 52 5.51 -9.79 3.49
CA PHE A 52 4.79 -9.21 2.37
C PHE A 52 5.73 -8.33 1.55
N ALA A 53 5.68 -8.42 0.24
CA ALA A 53 6.46 -7.58 -0.66
C ALA A 53 5.55 -6.81 -1.62
N VAL A 54 5.79 -5.50 -1.73
CA VAL A 54 5.16 -4.68 -2.76
C VAL A 54 5.86 -4.90 -4.11
N GLY A 55 5.13 -4.73 -5.20
CA GLY A 55 5.69 -4.80 -6.54
C GLY A 55 6.76 -3.72 -6.77
N SER A 56 7.90 -4.08 -7.34
CA SER A 56 8.92 -3.11 -7.76
C SER A 56 8.51 -2.33 -9.02
N ASP A 57 7.56 -2.85 -9.79
CA ASP A 57 6.90 -2.13 -10.88
C ASP A 57 5.40 -2.02 -10.58
N GLN A 58 4.97 -0.85 -10.13
CA GLN A 58 3.58 -0.52 -9.84
C GLN A 58 2.96 0.33 -10.96
N SER A 59 3.58 0.40 -12.14
CA SER A 59 3.10 1.23 -13.27
C SER A 59 1.75 0.77 -13.82
N ASN A 60 1.35 -0.48 -13.60
CA ASN A 60 0.04 -1.01 -13.95
C ASN A 60 -0.88 -1.14 -12.73
N SER A 61 -2.18 -1.02 -12.94
CA SER A 61 -3.19 -1.02 -11.86
C SER A 61 -3.20 -2.32 -11.06
N SER A 62 -2.98 -3.48 -11.69
CA SER A 62 -2.97 -4.76 -11.00
C SER A 62 -1.81 -4.87 -9.99
N SER A 63 -0.59 -4.51 -10.42
CA SER A 63 0.58 -4.53 -9.55
C SER A 63 0.47 -3.51 -8.41
N TYR A 64 -0.08 -2.33 -8.68
CA TYR A 64 -0.37 -1.33 -7.65
C TYR A 64 -1.37 -1.89 -6.62
N THR A 65 -2.51 -2.42 -7.08
CA THR A 65 -3.56 -2.97 -6.20
C THR A 65 -3.06 -4.17 -5.38
N MET A 66 -2.26 -5.06 -5.99
CA MET A 66 -1.66 -6.21 -5.30
C MET A 66 -0.56 -5.81 -4.29
N SER A 67 -0.06 -4.57 -4.36
CA SER A 67 0.87 -4.02 -3.37
C SER A 67 0.16 -3.47 -2.13
N ASP A 68 -1.18 -3.41 -2.13
CA ASP A 68 -1.97 -2.87 -1.03
C ASP A 68 -2.29 -3.94 0.00
N LEU A 69 -1.51 -3.98 1.07
CA LEU A 69 -1.79 -4.87 2.19
C LEU A 69 -2.86 -4.26 3.09
N MET A 70 -3.99 -4.96 3.20
CA MET A 70 -5.10 -4.57 4.09
C MET A 70 -5.46 -5.69 5.05
N THR A 71 -5.95 -5.34 6.23
CA THR A 71 -6.53 -6.29 7.19
C THR A 71 -7.87 -5.80 7.67
N ALA A 72 -8.72 -6.75 8.03
CA ALA A 72 -9.98 -6.50 8.72
C ALA A 72 -10.16 -7.52 9.84
N ASP A 73 -10.82 -7.11 10.92
CA ASP A 73 -11.28 -7.98 11.98
C ASP A 73 -12.68 -7.58 12.40
N THR A 74 -13.48 -8.58 12.77
CA THR A 74 -14.85 -8.38 13.23
C THR A 74 -15.32 -9.55 14.10
N GLU A 75 -16.36 -9.30 14.87
CA GLU A 75 -17.11 -10.30 15.60
C GLU A 75 -18.48 -10.50 14.92
N ALA A 76 -18.98 -11.72 14.89
CA ALA A 76 -20.32 -11.98 14.43
C ALA A 76 -20.98 -13.13 15.23
N THR A 77 -22.29 -13.01 15.40
CA THR A 77 -23.15 -14.06 15.96
C THR A 77 -23.73 -14.94 14.84
N THR A 78 -24.34 -16.06 15.19
CA THR A 78 -25.02 -16.95 14.23
C THR A 78 -26.14 -16.28 13.45
N GLU A 79 -26.66 -15.15 13.96
CA GLU A 79 -27.79 -14.43 13.35
C GLU A 79 -27.34 -13.25 12.45
N VAL A 80 -26.04 -12.94 12.45
CA VAL A 80 -25.50 -11.75 11.75
C VAL A 80 -24.39 -12.16 10.81
N THR A 81 -24.52 -11.80 9.54
CA THR A 81 -23.45 -11.94 8.56
C THR A 81 -22.27 -11.05 8.95
N PRO A 82 -21.02 -11.58 9.01
CA PRO A 82 -19.85 -10.78 9.34
C PRO A 82 -19.66 -9.63 8.33
N HIS A 83 -19.52 -8.41 8.86
CA HIS A 83 -19.17 -7.23 8.08
C HIS A 83 -17.71 -6.88 8.32
N LEU A 84 -16.89 -6.94 7.26
CA LEU A 84 -15.46 -6.70 7.32
C LEU A 84 -15.14 -5.31 6.78
N VAL A 85 -14.56 -4.46 7.59
CA VAL A 85 -14.02 -3.15 7.19
C VAL A 85 -12.51 -3.26 7.12
N PHE A 86 -11.97 -3.21 5.91
CA PHE A 86 -10.54 -3.32 5.68
C PHE A 86 -9.82 -2.01 5.95
N SER A 87 -8.67 -2.09 6.60
CA SER A 87 -7.77 -0.96 6.84
C SER A 87 -6.46 -1.20 6.13
N HIS A 88 -5.95 -0.19 5.44
CA HIS A 88 -4.63 -0.20 4.81
C HIS A 88 -3.51 -0.30 5.86
N LYS A 89 -2.50 -1.07 5.58
CA LYS A 89 -1.39 -1.35 6.52
C LYS A 89 -0.04 -0.84 6.05
N LEU A 90 0.04 -0.38 4.82
CA LEU A 90 1.24 0.25 4.27
C LEU A 90 1.06 1.77 4.15
N SER A 91 1.98 2.42 3.49
CA SER A 91 1.94 3.87 3.22
C SER A 91 1.60 4.10 1.76
N ASN A 92 0.59 4.93 1.47
CA ASN A 92 0.27 5.40 0.13
C ASN A 92 0.95 6.76 -0.10
N ILE A 93 1.76 6.88 -1.14
CA ILE A 93 2.46 8.11 -1.49
C ILE A 93 1.94 8.58 -2.84
N ILE A 94 1.43 9.80 -2.88
CA ILE A 94 0.89 10.47 -4.07
C ILE A 94 1.75 11.69 -4.38
N ILE A 95 2.21 11.80 -5.62
CA ILE A 95 2.96 12.96 -6.13
C ILE A 95 2.14 13.64 -7.22
N ASN A 96 1.73 14.87 -7.00
CA ASN A 96 1.08 15.71 -7.99
C ASN A 96 2.12 16.70 -8.57
N LEU A 97 2.30 16.68 -9.88
CA LEU A 97 3.27 17.53 -10.57
C LEU A 97 2.60 18.76 -11.16
N LYS A 98 3.20 19.91 -10.90
CA LYS A 98 2.91 21.16 -11.58
C LYS A 98 4.17 21.60 -12.34
N TYR A 99 4.07 21.74 -13.64
CA TYR A 99 5.17 22.23 -14.46
C TYR A 99 5.04 23.73 -14.70
N GLU A 100 6.15 24.49 -14.56
CA GLU A 100 6.22 25.84 -15.10
C GLU A 100 6.22 25.78 -16.64
N GLU A 101 7.00 24.85 -17.20
CA GLU A 101 7.00 24.50 -18.61
C GLU A 101 7.22 23.00 -18.74
N LYS A 102 6.18 22.27 -19.21
CA LYS A 102 6.24 20.81 -19.31
C LYS A 102 7.13 20.39 -20.49
N PRO A 103 8.18 19.59 -20.25
CA PRO A 103 8.95 18.98 -21.33
C PRO A 103 8.06 18.06 -22.17
N GLY A 104 8.37 17.93 -23.46
CA GLY A 104 7.69 16.94 -24.30
C GLY A 104 8.12 15.50 -23.98
N GLY A 105 7.20 14.56 -24.20
CA GLY A 105 7.44 13.13 -24.06
C GLY A 105 6.66 12.48 -22.94
N SER A 106 6.83 11.14 -22.81
CA SER A 106 6.21 10.35 -21.76
C SER A 106 6.85 10.61 -20.40
N GLU A 107 6.03 10.47 -19.36
CA GLU A 107 6.45 10.62 -17.97
C GLU A 107 6.63 9.27 -17.31
N GLN A 108 7.66 9.13 -16.48
CA GLN A 108 7.88 7.97 -15.63
C GLN A 108 8.52 8.40 -14.32
N MET A 109 8.01 7.92 -13.20
CA MET A 109 8.51 8.25 -11.87
C MET A 109 9.04 7.00 -11.17
N PHE A 110 10.20 7.18 -10.53
CA PHE A 110 10.89 6.14 -9.78
C PHE A 110 11.08 6.58 -8.34
N PHE A 111 10.75 5.71 -7.41
CA PHE A 111 11.14 5.84 -6.00
C PHE A 111 12.38 4.99 -5.77
N ASN A 112 13.48 5.64 -5.38
CA ASN A 112 14.79 5.02 -5.23
C ASN A 112 15.11 4.83 -3.74
N ASN A 113 15.98 3.87 -3.45
CA ASN A 113 16.48 3.60 -2.10
C ASN A 113 15.37 3.32 -1.07
N VAL A 114 14.27 2.69 -1.51
CA VAL A 114 13.14 2.33 -0.66
C VAL A 114 13.09 0.84 -0.37
N LEU A 115 12.71 0.48 0.85
CA LEU A 115 12.42 -0.90 1.23
C LEU A 115 11.09 -1.32 0.60
N VAL A 116 11.02 -2.55 0.10
CA VAL A 116 9.83 -3.09 -0.57
C VAL A 116 9.24 -4.29 0.16
N GLU A 117 9.88 -4.75 1.23
CA GLU A 117 9.44 -5.90 2.01
C GLU A 117 9.04 -5.46 3.42
N ALA A 118 7.97 -6.05 3.95
CA ALA A 118 7.51 -5.84 5.31
C ALA A 118 7.30 -7.17 6.04
N LYS A 119 7.70 -7.22 7.30
CA LYS A 119 7.22 -8.23 8.25
C LYS A 119 5.90 -7.74 8.81
N ALA A 120 4.88 -8.56 8.68
CA ALA A 120 3.53 -8.30 9.18
C ALA A 120 3.22 -9.27 10.33
N ASN A 121 2.74 -8.75 11.45
CA ASN A 121 2.11 -9.52 12.51
C ASN A 121 0.67 -9.01 12.66
N ILE A 122 -0.30 -9.80 12.20
CA ILE A 122 -1.72 -9.40 12.19
C ILE A 122 -2.36 -9.43 13.57
N ASN A 123 -1.82 -10.17 14.53
CA ASN A 123 -2.32 -10.20 15.90
C ASN A 123 -1.89 -8.96 16.68
N GLU A 124 -0.66 -8.50 16.45
CA GLU A 124 -0.10 -7.30 17.09
C GLU A 124 -0.36 -6.03 16.27
N ASN A 125 -0.93 -6.18 15.07
CA ASN A 125 -1.13 -5.07 14.11
C ASN A 125 0.17 -4.29 13.83
N THR A 126 1.28 -5.02 13.71
CA THR A 126 2.61 -4.43 13.44
C THR A 126 3.08 -4.73 12.03
N PHE A 127 3.63 -3.72 11.35
CA PHE A 127 4.10 -3.80 9.97
C PHE A 127 5.45 -3.07 9.90
N THR A 128 6.53 -3.81 9.71
CA THR A 128 7.90 -3.27 9.76
C THR A 128 8.64 -3.58 8.48
N ALA A 129 9.13 -2.54 7.81
CA ALA A 129 9.95 -2.69 6.61
C ALA A 129 11.29 -3.36 6.95
N PHE A 130 11.77 -4.21 6.04
CA PHE A 130 13.06 -4.89 6.18
C PHE A 130 13.67 -5.20 4.81
N GLY A 131 14.88 -5.73 4.80
CA GLY A 131 15.59 -6.18 3.60
C GLY A 131 16.51 -5.10 3.02
N THR A 132 16.72 -5.17 1.72
CA THR A 132 17.56 -4.23 0.97
C THR A 132 16.70 -3.24 0.20
N THR A 133 17.20 -2.02 0.08
CA THR A 133 16.51 -0.97 -0.70
C THR A 133 16.51 -1.31 -2.18
N LYS A 134 15.43 -0.93 -2.86
CA LYS A 134 15.22 -1.11 -4.30
C LYS A 134 14.72 0.18 -4.95
N THR A 135 14.61 0.17 -6.26
CA THR A 135 13.90 1.18 -7.02
C THR A 135 12.52 0.64 -7.38
N VAL A 136 11.49 1.47 -7.16
CA VAL A 136 10.09 1.15 -7.48
C VAL A 136 9.60 2.11 -8.55
N ILE A 137 8.96 1.57 -9.60
CA ILE A 137 8.30 2.35 -10.64
C ILE A 137 6.89 2.68 -10.16
N ALA A 138 6.55 3.96 -10.10
CA ALA A 138 5.26 4.43 -9.64
C ALA A 138 4.15 4.24 -10.69
N SER A 139 2.92 4.11 -10.23
CA SER A 139 1.72 4.16 -11.07
C SER A 139 1.41 5.60 -11.47
N GLY A 140 1.37 5.90 -12.76
CA GLY A 140 0.94 7.19 -13.28
C GLY A 140 -0.55 7.15 -13.70
N ASN A 141 -1.28 8.22 -13.43
CA ASN A 141 -2.69 8.33 -13.83
C ASN A 141 -2.92 9.18 -15.10
N GLY A 142 -1.84 9.59 -15.78
CA GLY A 142 -1.89 10.42 -16.99
C GLY A 142 -2.18 11.92 -16.76
N ASN A 143 -2.49 12.34 -15.52
CA ASN A 143 -2.83 13.71 -15.15
C ASN A 143 -1.72 14.39 -14.34
N ASN A 144 -0.45 14.15 -14.69
CA ASN A 144 0.70 14.62 -13.93
C ASN A 144 0.69 14.17 -12.46
N SER A 145 0.05 13.05 -12.14
CA SER A 145 0.02 12.50 -10.80
C SER A 145 0.50 11.05 -10.82
N PHE A 146 1.32 10.73 -9.84
CA PHE A 146 1.91 9.41 -9.63
C PHE A 146 1.59 8.93 -8.23
N LYS A 147 1.44 7.62 -8.07
CA LYS A 147 1.21 7.00 -6.77
C LYS A 147 2.01 5.72 -6.61
N VAL A 148 2.39 5.43 -5.38
CA VAL A 148 3.12 4.21 -5.01
C VAL A 148 2.71 3.76 -3.62
N ILE A 149 2.66 2.46 -3.41
CA ILE A 149 2.46 1.86 -2.09
C ILE A 149 3.79 1.28 -1.63
N LEU A 150 4.21 1.67 -0.43
CA LEU A 150 5.47 1.24 0.17
C LEU A 150 5.28 0.81 1.63
N PRO A 151 6.08 -0.12 2.15
CA PRO A 151 6.12 -0.40 3.58
C PRO A 151 6.42 0.85 4.40
N PRO A 152 5.87 0.96 5.63
CA PRO A 152 6.21 2.05 6.55
C PRO A 152 7.70 2.02 6.86
N GLN A 153 8.42 3.13 6.60
CA GLN A 153 9.87 3.16 6.70
C GLN A 153 10.41 4.56 6.94
N ALA A 154 11.62 4.63 7.50
CA ALA A 154 12.41 5.85 7.59
C ALA A 154 13.06 6.15 6.24
N ILE A 155 13.06 7.42 5.85
CA ILE A 155 13.70 7.95 4.66
C ILE A 155 14.81 8.91 5.10
N ALA A 156 16.02 8.62 4.65
CA ALA A 156 17.19 9.41 5.01
C ALA A 156 17.31 10.69 4.18
N GLU A 157 17.82 11.75 4.81
CA GLU A 157 18.18 12.99 4.13
C GLU A 157 19.28 12.79 3.08
N LYS A 158 19.33 13.64 2.09
CA LYS A 158 20.40 13.73 1.05
C LYS A 158 20.62 12.46 0.21
N VAL A 159 19.69 11.50 0.30
CA VAL A 159 19.66 10.30 -0.55
C VAL A 159 18.64 10.51 -1.66
N THR A 160 19.01 10.22 -2.92
CA THR A 160 18.07 10.34 -4.04
C THR A 160 16.82 9.49 -3.78
N LEU A 161 15.68 10.13 -3.52
CA LEU A 161 14.42 9.48 -3.25
C LEU A 161 13.58 9.34 -4.52
N ILE A 162 13.44 10.41 -5.29
CA ILE A 162 12.60 10.41 -6.49
C ILE A 162 13.46 10.75 -7.72
N THR A 163 13.22 9.99 -8.79
CA THR A 163 13.68 10.32 -10.14
C THR A 163 12.46 10.43 -11.04
N LEU A 164 12.23 11.60 -11.62
CA LEU A 164 11.20 11.84 -12.63
C LEU A 164 11.88 11.94 -14.00
N LYS A 165 11.47 11.11 -14.94
CA LYS A 165 11.86 11.19 -16.36
C LYS A 165 10.70 11.75 -17.18
N VAL A 166 10.95 12.74 -18.02
CA VAL A 166 9.98 13.32 -18.96
C VAL A 166 10.66 13.43 -20.32
N GLY A 167 10.35 12.53 -21.23
CA GLY A 167 11.08 12.41 -22.50
C GLY A 167 12.58 12.19 -22.26
N SER A 168 13.43 13.11 -22.74
CA SER A 168 14.89 13.09 -22.55
C SER A 168 15.37 13.80 -21.26
N LYS A 169 14.48 14.44 -20.51
CA LYS A 169 14.82 15.16 -19.28
C LYS A 169 14.71 14.25 -18.06
N THR A 170 15.61 14.46 -17.10
CA THR A 170 15.60 13.77 -15.81
C THR A 170 15.68 14.79 -14.68
N PHE A 171 14.79 14.65 -13.71
CA PHE A 171 14.73 15.47 -12.50
C PHE A 171 14.88 14.54 -11.29
N THR A 172 15.66 14.98 -10.31
CA THR A 172 15.89 14.21 -9.07
C THR A 172 15.49 15.03 -7.85
N PHE A 173 15.00 14.35 -6.84
CA PHE A 173 14.66 14.91 -5.54
C PHE A 173 15.33 14.10 -4.43
N PHE A 174 15.91 14.81 -3.45
CA PHE A 174 16.40 14.25 -2.19
C PHE A 174 15.80 15.03 -1.03
N PRO A 175 15.42 14.35 0.07
CA PRO A 175 14.93 15.01 1.27
C PRO A 175 16.01 15.90 1.89
N GLU A 176 15.59 17.05 2.44
CA GLU A 176 16.49 17.93 3.19
C GLU A 176 16.69 17.51 4.64
N SER A 177 15.79 16.65 5.16
CA SER A 177 15.83 16.09 6.51
C SER A 177 15.24 14.68 6.52
N ASP A 178 15.61 13.88 7.51
CA ASP A 178 15.02 12.58 7.76
C ASP A 178 13.52 12.70 8.03
N PHE A 179 12.74 11.74 7.54
CA PHE A 179 11.33 11.61 7.86
C PHE A 179 10.86 10.14 7.83
N ILE A 180 9.62 9.88 8.26
CA ILE A 180 9.07 8.52 8.34
C ILE A 180 7.73 8.47 7.63
N TRP A 181 7.58 7.52 6.70
CA TRP A 181 6.27 7.07 6.23
C TRP A 181 5.70 6.05 7.21
N LYS A 182 4.47 6.29 7.69
CA LYS A 182 3.81 5.48 8.71
C LYS A 182 2.75 4.58 8.09
N SER A 183 2.52 3.43 8.72
CA SER A 183 1.44 2.50 8.37
C SER A 183 0.06 3.18 8.39
N GLY A 184 -0.79 2.86 7.40
CA GLY A 184 -2.15 3.35 7.31
C GLY A 184 -2.27 4.84 6.98
N MET A 185 -1.22 5.46 6.47
CA MET A 185 -1.22 6.89 6.14
C MET A 185 -1.05 7.12 4.65
N GLN A 186 -1.74 8.13 4.14
CA GLN A 186 -1.58 8.68 2.80
C GLN A 186 -0.81 9.99 2.86
N TYR A 187 0.26 10.07 2.08
CA TYR A 187 1.12 11.24 1.92
C TYR A 187 0.91 11.80 0.54
N THR A 188 0.39 13.01 0.44
CA THR A 188 0.22 13.72 -0.83
C THR A 188 1.21 14.86 -0.90
N TYR A 189 2.01 14.88 -1.96
CA TYR A 189 3.01 15.89 -2.22
C TYR A 189 2.66 16.64 -3.50
N ASP A 190 2.58 17.96 -3.42
CA ASP A 190 2.46 18.84 -4.59
C ASP A 190 3.84 19.38 -4.95
N VAL A 191 4.31 19.05 -6.13
CA VAL A 191 5.69 19.27 -6.57
C VAL A 191 5.70 20.17 -7.79
N THR A 192 6.40 21.30 -7.72
CA THR A 192 6.60 22.18 -8.87
C THR A 192 7.93 21.88 -9.55
N VAL A 193 7.87 21.65 -10.86
CA VAL A 193 9.02 21.32 -11.72
C VAL A 193 9.28 22.49 -12.68
N SER A 194 10.50 23.04 -12.62
CA SER A 194 10.99 24.06 -13.56
C SER A 194 12.04 23.49 -14.50
N LYS A 195 12.54 24.30 -15.43
CA LYS A 195 13.68 23.92 -16.27
C LYS A 195 14.96 23.63 -15.47
N ALA A 196 15.12 24.28 -14.31
CA ALA A 196 16.28 24.14 -13.43
C ALA A 196 16.21 22.92 -12.50
N GLY A 197 15.02 22.32 -12.33
CA GLY A 197 14.82 21.22 -11.43
C GLY A 197 13.49 21.28 -10.66
N ILE A 198 13.39 20.53 -9.59
CA ILE A 198 12.26 20.58 -8.63
C ILE A 198 12.50 21.79 -7.72
N ILE A 199 11.57 22.75 -7.70
CA ILE A 199 11.73 24.03 -6.99
C ILE A 199 10.83 24.21 -5.78
N SER A 200 9.77 23.41 -5.66
CA SER A 200 8.95 23.41 -4.46
C SER A 200 8.37 22.04 -4.16
N PHE A 201 8.13 21.80 -2.89
CA PHE A 201 7.64 20.55 -2.38
C PHE A 201 6.77 20.83 -1.16
N THR A 202 5.45 20.71 -1.29
CA THR A 202 4.51 20.86 -0.18
C THR A 202 3.85 19.52 0.09
N SER A 203 3.51 19.25 1.35
CA SER A 203 2.96 17.95 1.72
C SER A 203 1.71 18.08 2.58
N SER A 204 0.80 17.12 2.42
CA SER A 204 -0.28 16.83 3.36
C SER A 204 -0.24 15.35 3.75
N ILE A 205 -0.63 15.08 4.99
CA ILE A 205 -0.64 13.72 5.55
C ILE A 205 -2.04 13.48 6.13
N ASN A 206 -2.70 12.44 5.66
CA ASN A 206 -4.02 12.04 6.13
C ASN A 206 -4.04 10.55 6.46
N PRO A 207 -4.96 10.06 7.32
CA PRO A 207 -5.25 8.65 7.38
C PRO A 207 -5.57 8.14 5.96
N TRP A 208 -5.07 6.98 5.61
CA TRP A 208 -5.43 6.35 4.34
C TRP A 208 -6.80 5.69 4.53
N GLU A 209 -7.82 6.40 4.07
CA GLU A 209 -9.21 5.97 4.22
C GLU A 209 -9.48 4.71 3.42
N THR A 210 -10.29 3.82 3.99
CA THR A 210 -10.80 2.63 3.31
C THR A 210 -11.85 3.07 2.29
N ASP A 211 -11.76 2.54 1.09
CA ASP A 211 -12.87 2.62 0.13
C ASP A 211 -14.03 1.75 0.66
N ASN A 212 -15.14 2.40 1.01
CA ASN A 212 -16.37 1.74 1.46
C ASN A 212 -17.12 1.11 0.29
#